data_a9d95fd23be14d7bcc5bc2f4196f7237
#
_entry.id   a9d95fd23be14d7bcc5bc2f4196f7237
#
_cell.length_a   1.000
_cell.length_b   1.000
_cell.length_c   1.000
_cell.angle_alpha   90.00
_cell.angle_beta   90.00
_cell.angle_gamma   90.00
#
_symmetry.space_group_name_H-M   'P 1'
#
loop_
_entity.id
_entity.type
_entity.pdbx_description
1 polymer ?
#
loop_
_entity_poly.entity_id
_entity_poly.type
_entity_poly.pdbx_seq_one_letter_code
_entity_poly.pdbx_strand_id
1 'polypeptide(L)'
;MPLFVLEPPVQYIHHFNGPVIERVLPLAEARKACAGKGVRADACAWTGNGACHLVIPRNGPVRNRAAYRRHEMAHCNGWEHSHAVAGRQEIEPH
;
A
#
# COMPACT_ATOMS: atom_id res chain seq x y z
N MET A 1 12.63 4.77 -16.77
CA MET A 1 12.82 4.44 -15.35
C MET A 1 11.96 3.26 -14.98
N PRO A 2 12.48 2.28 -14.25
CA PRO A 2 11.66 1.15 -13.84
C PRO A 2 10.57 1.59 -12.85
N LEU A 3 9.40 0.97 -12.96
CA LEU A 3 8.29 1.16 -12.02
C LEU A 3 8.46 0.14 -10.88
N PHE A 4 8.22 0.57 -9.67
CA PHE A 4 8.37 -0.30 -8.50
C PHE A 4 7.47 0.16 -7.36
N VAL A 5 7.18 -0.77 -6.46
CA VAL A 5 6.60 -0.47 -5.16
C VAL A 5 7.75 -0.48 -4.16
N LEU A 6 7.92 0.61 -3.41
CA LEU A 6 9.03 0.74 -2.46
C LEU A 6 8.95 -0.38 -1.41
N GLU A 7 10.05 -1.11 -1.24
CA GLU A 7 10.12 -2.20 -0.27
C GLU A 7 10.35 -1.63 1.13
N PRO A 8 9.51 -1.97 2.11
CA PRO A 8 9.69 -1.48 3.47
C PRO A 8 10.96 -2.03 4.13
N PRO A 9 11.52 -1.32 5.12
CA PRO A 9 12.57 -1.89 5.96
C PRO A 9 12.08 -3.15 6.67
N VAL A 10 13.01 -4.10 6.89
CA VAL A 10 12.66 -5.43 7.40
C VAL A 10 11.92 -5.42 8.73
N GLN A 11 12.20 -4.44 9.59
CA GLN A 11 11.53 -4.34 10.90
C GLN A 11 10.02 -4.07 10.80
N TYR A 12 9.54 -3.61 9.66
CA TYR A 12 8.12 -3.37 9.41
C TYR A 12 7.46 -4.49 8.59
N ILE A 13 8.24 -5.45 8.11
CA ILE A 13 7.75 -6.56 7.30
C ILE A 13 7.40 -7.73 8.23
N HIS A 14 6.26 -7.62 8.86
CA HIS A 14 5.69 -8.69 9.67
C HIS A 14 4.17 -8.60 9.61
N HIS A 15 3.51 -9.71 9.92
CA HIS A 15 2.05 -9.71 9.95
C HIS A 15 1.55 -8.75 11.02
N PHE A 16 0.55 -7.94 10.68
CA PHE A 16 -0.06 -7.01 11.63
C PHE A 16 -0.64 -7.79 12.82
N ASN A 17 -0.43 -7.28 14.02
CA ASN A 17 -0.98 -7.90 15.23
C ASN A 17 -2.46 -7.53 15.37
N GLY A 18 -3.31 -8.31 14.76
CA GLY A 18 -4.75 -8.10 14.71
C GLY A 18 -5.33 -8.50 13.36
N PRO A 19 -6.64 -8.32 13.15
CA PRO A 19 -7.27 -8.64 11.87
C PRO A 19 -6.70 -7.81 10.73
N VAL A 20 -6.53 -8.43 9.57
CA VAL A 20 -6.16 -7.76 8.32
C VAL A 20 -7.31 -7.91 7.34
N ILE A 21 -7.86 -6.79 6.90
CA ILE A 21 -8.99 -6.76 5.98
C ILE A 21 -8.48 -6.21 4.65
N GLU A 22 -8.31 -7.10 3.68
CA GLU A 22 -7.78 -6.75 2.37
C GLU A 22 -8.89 -6.69 1.34
N ARG A 23 -8.92 -5.59 0.57
CA ARG A 23 -9.81 -5.44 -0.58
C ARG A 23 -8.94 -5.31 -1.83
N VAL A 24 -9.10 -6.24 -2.76
CA VAL A 24 -8.45 -6.19 -4.07
C VAL A 24 -9.48 -5.65 -5.06
N LEU A 25 -9.23 -4.46 -5.59
CA LEU A 25 -10.19 -3.74 -6.43
C LEU A 25 -9.58 -3.39 -7.79
N PRO A 26 -10.41 -3.20 -8.83
CA PRO A 26 -9.92 -2.59 -10.07
C PRO A 26 -9.24 -1.26 -9.75
N LEU A 27 -8.23 -0.89 -10.54
CA LEU A 27 -7.40 0.29 -10.26
C LEU A 27 -8.21 1.56 -10.01
N ALA A 28 -9.21 1.84 -10.84
CA ALA A 28 -10.05 3.03 -10.66
C ALA A 28 -10.80 3.01 -9.32
N GLU A 29 -11.28 1.83 -8.92
CA GLU A 29 -11.99 1.66 -7.63
C GLU A 29 -11.04 1.75 -6.46
N ALA A 30 -9.82 1.22 -6.59
CA ALA A 30 -8.78 1.33 -5.57
C ALA A 30 -8.42 2.80 -5.32
N ARG A 31 -8.20 3.56 -6.39
CA ARG A 31 -7.94 5.00 -6.31
C ARG A 31 -9.07 5.75 -5.61
N LYS A 32 -10.31 5.41 -5.95
CA LYS A 32 -11.49 6.01 -5.36
C LYS A 32 -11.61 5.70 -3.88
N ALA A 33 -11.37 4.45 -3.49
CA ALA A 33 -11.40 4.03 -2.09
C ALA A 33 -10.33 4.76 -1.27
N CYS A 34 -9.12 4.90 -1.79
CA CYS A 34 -8.04 5.62 -1.14
C CYS A 34 -8.35 7.11 -1.03
N ALA A 35 -8.93 7.71 -2.09
CA ALA A 35 -9.35 9.11 -2.07
C ALA A 35 -10.38 9.37 -0.98
N GLY A 36 -11.28 8.42 -0.72
CA GLY A 36 -12.25 8.50 0.37
C GLY A 36 -11.60 8.54 1.75
N LYS A 37 -10.35 8.13 1.88
CA LYS A 37 -9.53 8.21 3.09
C LYS A 37 -8.54 9.38 3.06
N GLY A 38 -8.67 10.28 2.09
CA GLY A 38 -7.79 11.44 1.95
C GLY A 38 -6.43 11.12 1.32
N VAL A 39 -6.29 9.96 0.68
CA VAL A 39 -5.03 9.52 0.11
C VAL A 39 -5.15 9.43 -1.41
N ARG A 40 -4.28 10.15 -2.12
CA ARG A 40 -4.23 10.15 -3.57
C ARG A 40 -3.21 9.11 -4.03
N ALA A 41 -3.65 7.85 -4.11
CA ALA A 41 -2.77 6.73 -4.40
C ALA A 41 -3.52 5.56 -5.04
N ASP A 42 -2.77 4.62 -5.62
CA ASP A 42 -3.31 3.39 -6.23
C ASP A 42 -3.59 2.32 -5.18
N ALA A 43 -2.89 2.38 -4.05
CA ALA A 43 -3.05 1.48 -2.93
C ALA A 43 -2.89 2.28 -1.64
N CYS A 44 -3.50 1.82 -0.57
CA CYS A 44 -3.42 2.51 0.71
C CYS A 44 -3.72 1.56 1.86
N ALA A 45 -3.39 2.02 3.06
CA ALA A 45 -3.68 1.29 4.28
C ALA A 45 -4.05 2.26 5.39
N TRP A 46 -4.85 1.78 6.32
CA TRP A 46 -5.14 2.50 7.56
C TRP A 46 -5.48 1.50 8.65
N THR A 47 -5.36 1.94 9.90
CA THR A 47 -5.80 1.16 11.04
C THR A 47 -7.12 1.74 11.56
N GLY A 48 -8.01 0.87 11.99
CA GLY A 48 -9.28 1.26 12.59
C GLY A 48 -9.92 0.10 13.33
N ASN A 49 -10.43 0.34 14.51
CA ASN A 49 -11.06 -0.67 15.35
C ASN A 49 -10.17 -1.89 15.59
N GLY A 50 -8.86 -1.68 15.74
CA GLY A 50 -7.90 -2.75 15.97
C GLY A 50 -7.53 -3.56 14.75
N ALA A 51 -7.97 -3.18 13.55
CA ALA A 51 -7.71 -3.90 12.31
C ALA A 51 -6.83 -3.08 11.37
N CYS A 52 -6.08 -3.79 10.53
CA CYS A 52 -5.35 -3.21 9.40
C CYS A 52 -6.20 -3.35 8.15
N HIS A 53 -6.53 -2.23 7.52
CA HIS A 53 -7.30 -2.20 6.28
C HIS A 53 -6.36 -1.93 5.12
N LEU A 54 -6.39 -2.81 4.11
CA LEU A 54 -5.58 -2.69 2.91
C LEU A 54 -6.48 -2.54 1.69
N VAL A 55 -6.12 -1.60 0.81
CA VAL A 55 -6.70 -1.49 -0.52
C VAL A 55 -5.58 -1.74 -1.53
N ILE A 56 -5.75 -2.77 -2.35
CA ILE A 56 -4.74 -3.22 -3.31
C ILE A 56 -5.35 -3.19 -4.71
N PRO A 57 -4.67 -2.61 -5.72
CA PRO A 57 -5.19 -2.61 -7.07
C PRO A 57 -5.06 -3.99 -7.72
N ARG A 58 -6.14 -4.47 -8.34
CA ARG A 58 -6.12 -5.74 -9.07
C ARG A 58 -5.27 -5.66 -10.33
N ASN A 59 -5.37 -4.55 -11.06
CA ASN A 59 -4.71 -4.31 -12.32
C ASN A 59 -3.86 -3.04 -12.23
N GLY A 60 -3.02 -2.95 -11.21
CA GLY A 60 -2.15 -1.80 -11.02
C GLY A 60 -0.98 -1.80 -12.00
N PRO A 61 -0.25 -0.66 -12.09
CA PRO A 61 0.95 -0.57 -12.93
C PRO A 61 2.01 -1.60 -12.56
N VAL A 62 2.11 -1.96 -11.27
CA VAL A 62 2.94 -3.07 -10.81
C VAL A 62 2.00 -4.26 -10.58
N ARG A 63 2.29 -5.39 -11.23
CA ARG A 63 1.41 -6.55 -11.17
C ARG A 63 1.60 -7.42 -9.92
N ASN A 64 2.68 -7.20 -9.18
CA ASN A 64 2.99 -7.98 -7.99
C ASN A 64 2.16 -7.50 -6.81
N ARG A 65 1.02 -8.15 -6.57
CA ARG A 65 0.15 -7.82 -5.43
C ARG A 65 0.83 -8.04 -4.09
N ALA A 66 1.72 -9.01 -4.01
CA ALA A 66 2.46 -9.27 -2.77
C ALA A 66 3.35 -8.08 -2.39
N ALA A 67 3.93 -7.38 -3.39
CA ALA A 67 4.71 -6.17 -3.15
C ALA A 67 3.83 -5.05 -2.57
N TYR A 68 2.64 -4.84 -3.14
CA TYR A 68 1.68 -3.87 -2.60
C TYR A 68 1.27 -4.25 -1.18
N ARG A 69 1.00 -5.52 -0.94
CA ARG A 69 0.53 -6.00 0.37
C ARG A 69 1.60 -5.76 1.44
N ARG A 70 2.87 -6.10 1.17
CA ARG A 70 3.97 -5.84 2.11
C ARG A 70 4.11 -4.35 2.40
N HIS A 71 4.07 -3.52 1.36
CA HIS A 71 4.18 -2.07 1.49
C HIS A 71 3.07 -1.51 2.38
N GLU A 72 1.82 -1.86 2.08
CA GLU A 72 0.68 -1.31 2.81
C GLU A 72 0.58 -1.87 4.23
N MET A 73 0.86 -3.14 4.43
CA MET A 73 0.86 -3.72 5.78
C MET A 73 1.94 -3.08 6.66
N ALA A 74 3.07 -2.70 6.09
CA ALA A 74 4.12 -2.00 6.81
C ALA A 74 3.62 -0.65 7.36
N HIS A 75 2.74 0.05 6.63
CA HIS A 75 2.11 1.27 7.16
C HIS A 75 1.27 0.98 8.40
N CYS A 76 0.52 -0.11 8.41
CA CYS A 76 -0.21 -0.54 9.61
C CYS A 76 0.75 -0.85 10.77
N ASN A 77 1.97 -1.27 10.48
CA ASN A 77 3.01 -1.54 11.47
C ASN A 77 3.81 -0.28 11.87
N GLY A 78 3.40 0.89 11.40
CA GLY A 78 3.98 2.16 11.82
C GLY A 78 5.01 2.76 10.88
N TRP A 79 5.25 2.17 9.72
CA TRP A 79 6.20 2.69 8.75
C TRP A 79 5.67 3.92 8.02
N GLU A 80 6.51 4.94 7.92
CA GLU A 80 6.27 6.13 7.13
C GLU A 80 7.43 6.32 6.16
N HIS A 81 7.17 6.84 4.96
CA HIS A 81 8.23 7.03 3.97
C HIS A 81 7.97 8.23 3.09
N SER A 82 9.06 8.70 2.44
CA SER A 82 8.99 9.68 1.37
C SER A 82 8.61 8.99 0.06
N HIS A 83 7.82 9.67 -0.78
CA HIS A 83 7.45 9.18 -2.09
C HIS A 83 8.51 9.46 -3.16
N ALA A 84 9.59 10.17 -2.83
CA ALA A 84 10.66 10.48 -3.77
C ALA A 84 11.84 9.53 -3.59
N VAL A 85 12.18 8.79 -4.65
CA VAL A 85 13.34 7.87 -4.66
C VAL A 85 14.19 8.20 -5.88
N ALA A 86 15.47 8.54 -5.65
CA ALA A 86 16.38 8.94 -6.71
C ALA A 86 16.62 7.81 -7.73
N GLY A 87 16.58 8.15 -9.02
CA GLY A 87 16.84 7.21 -10.09
C GLY A 87 15.76 6.19 -10.38
N ARG A 88 14.62 6.28 -9.70
CA ARG A 88 13.48 5.38 -9.88
C ARG A 88 12.18 6.15 -9.80
N GLN A 89 11.14 5.55 -10.34
CA GLN A 89 9.79 6.06 -10.19
C GLN A 89 8.99 5.10 -9.33
N GLU A 90 8.64 5.52 -8.13
CA GLU A 90 7.75 4.77 -7.26
C GLU A 90 6.35 4.82 -7.82
N ILE A 91 5.69 3.66 -7.90
CA ILE A 91 4.27 3.59 -8.19
C ILE A 91 3.54 3.96 -6.91
N GLU A 92 2.68 4.95 -7.00
CA GLU A 92 1.99 5.60 -5.89
C GLU A 92 1.10 4.68 -5.03
N PRO A 93 1.61 3.71 -4.24
CA PRO A 93 0.93 3.26 -3.04
C PRO A 93 1.19 4.27 -1.93
N HIS A 94 0.29 4.42 -1.06
CA HIS A 94 0.50 5.22 0.13
C HIS A 94 1.32 4.43 1.16
#